data_0a078df7092597355d787eed27108cc7
#
_entry.id   0a078df7092597355d787eed27108cc7
#
_cell.length_a   1.000
_cell.length_b   1.000
_cell.length_c   1.000
_cell.angle_alpha   90.00
_cell.angle_beta   90.00
_cell.angle_gamma   90.00
#
_symmetry.space_group_name_H-M   'P 1'
#
loop_
_entity.id
_entity.type
_entity.pdbx_description
1 polymer ?
#
loop_
_entity_poly.entity_id
_entity_poly.type
_entity_poly.pdbx_seq_one_letter_code
_entity_poly.pdbx_strand_id
1 'polypeptide(L)'
;MARQRKTPFPPWQTCKDSGVEDRYIRLGNSQLLHPAIISLSDKAIRIYAYMLLESGGKREFTFPRSKYSKLAGHDVFQRAKDELIEKGFIRVKQNNANLRKANIYEFSEAWKTYIPP
;
A
#
# COMPACT_ATOMS: atom_id res chain seq x y z
N MET A 1 -8.75 30.10 -20.78
CA MET A 1 -8.25 29.66 -19.45
C MET A 1 -7.48 28.38 -19.61
N ALA A 2 -6.27 28.38 -19.11
CA ALA A 2 -5.49 27.16 -19.15
C ALA A 2 -6.15 26.11 -18.24
N ARG A 3 -6.46 24.98 -18.83
CA ARG A 3 -7.02 23.89 -18.07
C ARG A 3 -5.96 23.29 -17.18
N GLN A 4 -6.21 23.29 -15.88
CA GLN A 4 -5.28 22.69 -14.96
C GLN A 4 -5.27 21.18 -15.15
N ARG A 5 -4.10 20.64 -15.46
CA ARG A 5 -3.96 19.22 -15.65
C ARG A 5 -4.05 18.54 -14.27
N LYS A 6 -4.97 17.61 -14.14
CA LYS A 6 -5.03 16.80 -12.95
C LYS A 6 -3.89 15.78 -12.97
N THR A 7 -2.99 15.91 -12.03
CA THR A 7 -1.91 14.93 -11.88
C THR A 7 -2.35 13.92 -10.83
N PRO A 8 -2.44 12.63 -11.21
CA PRO A 8 -2.78 11.62 -10.21
C PRO A 8 -1.77 11.65 -9.08
N PHE A 9 -2.26 11.71 -7.86
CA PHE A 9 -1.37 11.62 -6.71
C PHE A 9 -0.90 10.17 -6.54
N PRO A 10 0.34 9.96 -6.10
CA PRO A 10 0.81 8.61 -5.83
C PRO A 10 -0.02 7.95 -4.74
N PRO A 11 -0.32 6.65 -4.84
CA PRO A 11 -1.14 5.97 -3.84
C PRO A 11 -0.58 6.02 -2.42
N TRP A 12 0.72 6.21 -2.28
CA TRP A 12 1.35 6.28 -0.96
C TRP A 12 1.31 7.66 -0.33
N GLN A 13 0.77 8.65 -1.03
CA GLN A 13 0.66 9.99 -0.46
C GLN A 13 -0.49 10.07 0.53
N THR A 14 -0.23 10.81 1.59
CA THR A 14 -1.28 11.18 2.54
C THR A 14 -1.40 12.68 2.58
N CYS A 15 -2.57 13.18 2.98
CA CYS A 15 -2.76 14.58 3.24
C CYS A 15 -2.61 14.84 4.73
N LYS A 16 -1.91 15.91 5.07
CA LYS A 16 -1.67 16.24 6.47
C LYS A 16 -2.93 16.70 7.18
N ASP A 17 -3.72 17.51 6.51
CA ASP A 17 -4.84 18.19 7.12
C ASP A 17 -5.91 18.46 6.10
N SER A 18 -7.12 18.05 6.41
CA SER A 18 -8.28 18.32 5.58
C SER A 18 -9.25 19.30 6.24
N GLY A 19 -8.92 19.78 7.44
CA GLY A 19 -9.82 20.56 8.25
C GLY A 19 -10.79 19.69 9.07
N VAL A 20 -10.84 18.41 8.78
CA VAL A 20 -11.68 17.43 9.48
C VAL A 20 -10.82 16.38 10.17
N GLU A 21 -9.77 15.96 9.49
CA GLU A 21 -8.83 14.96 9.97
C GLU A 21 -7.42 15.55 9.95
N ASP A 22 -6.61 15.18 10.92
CA ASP A 22 -5.20 15.60 10.97
C ASP A 22 -4.44 15.03 9.78
N ARG A 23 -4.76 13.81 9.38
CA ARG A 23 -4.12 13.15 8.25
C ARG A 23 -5.06 12.06 7.71
N TYR A 24 -5.05 11.90 6.41
CA TYR A 24 -5.85 10.85 5.79
C TYR A 24 -5.09 10.28 4.58
N ILE A 25 -5.45 9.05 4.21
CA ILE A 25 -4.90 8.41 3.03
C ILE A 25 -5.77 8.75 1.82
N ARG A 26 -5.18 8.63 0.63
CA ARG A 26 -5.89 8.86 -0.63
C ARG A 26 -5.79 7.64 -1.52
N LEU A 27 -6.95 7.24 -2.07
CA LEU A 27 -7.03 6.18 -3.05
C LEU A 27 -7.81 6.72 -4.24
N GLY A 28 -7.13 6.79 -5.39
CA GLY A 28 -7.76 7.32 -6.59
C GLY A 28 -8.71 6.33 -7.24
N ASN A 29 -9.67 6.86 -8.00
CA ASN A 29 -10.62 6.02 -8.72
C ASN A 29 -9.92 5.06 -9.69
N SER A 30 -8.88 5.54 -10.35
CA SER A 30 -8.14 4.71 -11.32
C SER A 30 -7.53 3.48 -10.67
N GLN A 31 -7.10 3.59 -9.42
CA GLN A 31 -6.56 2.46 -8.69
C GLN A 31 -7.66 1.54 -8.17
N LEU A 32 -8.71 2.12 -7.58
CA LEU A 32 -9.81 1.34 -7.01
C LEU A 32 -10.57 0.53 -8.05
N LEU A 33 -10.61 1.02 -9.29
CA LEU A 33 -11.29 0.34 -10.38
C LEU A 33 -10.36 -0.51 -11.23
N HIS A 34 -9.07 -0.52 -10.92
CA HIS A 34 -8.09 -1.29 -11.69
C HIS A 34 -8.23 -2.79 -11.41
N PRO A 35 -8.06 -3.64 -12.45
CA PRO A 35 -8.12 -5.10 -12.25
C PRO A 35 -7.21 -5.61 -11.15
N ALA A 36 -6.05 -4.98 -10.95
CA ALA A 36 -5.11 -5.40 -9.93
C ALA A 36 -5.74 -5.33 -8.52
N ILE A 37 -6.42 -4.22 -8.19
CA ILE A 37 -7.02 -4.08 -6.86
C ILE A 37 -8.32 -4.89 -6.74
N ILE A 38 -9.08 -4.97 -7.83
CA ILE A 38 -10.32 -5.77 -7.85
C ILE A 38 -10.02 -7.24 -7.57
N SER A 39 -8.88 -7.73 -8.03
CA SER A 39 -8.50 -9.13 -7.83
C SER A 39 -7.85 -9.42 -6.49
N LEU A 40 -7.58 -8.39 -5.68
CA LEU A 40 -7.04 -8.61 -4.33
C LEU A 40 -8.10 -9.18 -3.40
N SER A 41 -7.66 -9.98 -2.44
CA SER A 41 -8.55 -10.39 -1.35
C SER A 41 -8.90 -9.19 -0.48
N ASP A 42 -10.03 -9.28 0.21
CA ASP A 42 -10.45 -8.21 1.12
C ASP A 42 -9.40 -7.93 2.18
N LYS A 43 -8.76 -8.99 2.68
CA LYS A 43 -7.70 -8.85 3.68
C LYS A 43 -6.50 -8.08 3.12
N ALA A 44 -6.12 -8.37 1.88
CA ALA A 44 -4.99 -7.69 1.25
C ALA A 44 -5.27 -6.20 1.06
N ILE A 45 -6.49 -5.85 0.65
CA ILE A 45 -6.89 -4.45 0.50
C ILE A 45 -6.82 -3.73 1.86
N ARG A 46 -7.32 -4.37 2.91
CA ARG A 46 -7.29 -3.81 4.25
C ARG A 46 -5.86 -3.58 4.74
N ILE A 47 -5.01 -4.55 4.54
CA ILE A 47 -3.60 -4.44 4.94
C ILE A 47 -2.91 -3.34 4.15
N TYR A 48 -3.19 -3.24 2.86
CA TYR A 48 -2.63 -2.17 2.02
C TYR A 48 -3.03 -0.79 2.54
N ALA A 49 -4.30 -0.61 2.90
CA ALA A 49 -4.77 0.66 3.47
C ALA A 49 -4.01 1.02 4.75
N TYR A 50 -3.77 0.04 5.62
CA TYR A 50 -3.03 0.29 6.85
C TYR A 50 -1.54 0.55 6.59
N MET A 51 -0.97 -0.07 5.56
CA MET A 51 0.40 0.25 5.14
C MET A 51 0.51 1.71 4.71
N LEU A 52 -0.47 2.19 3.93
CA LEU A 52 -0.52 3.59 3.54
C LEU A 52 -0.61 4.51 4.76
N LEU A 53 -1.45 4.13 5.72
CA LEU A 53 -1.60 4.90 6.96
C LEU A 53 -0.30 4.94 7.76
N GLU A 54 0.30 3.78 7.98
CA GLU A 54 1.49 3.66 8.83
C GLU A 54 2.74 4.26 8.19
N SER A 55 2.80 4.30 6.86
CA SER A 55 3.95 4.88 6.17
C SER A 55 4.04 6.40 6.34
N GLY A 56 2.92 7.03 6.68
CA GLY A 56 2.91 8.48 6.88
C GLY A 56 3.25 9.28 5.63
N GLY A 57 2.93 8.75 4.46
CA GLY A 57 3.22 9.42 3.19
C GLY A 57 4.57 9.09 2.61
N LYS A 58 5.36 8.28 3.28
CA LYS A 58 6.67 7.86 2.78
C LYS A 58 6.53 6.69 1.83
N ARG A 59 7.36 6.68 0.79
CA ARG A 59 7.35 5.57 -0.16
C ARG A 59 7.92 4.29 0.46
N GLU A 60 8.95 4.41 1.29
CA GLU A 60 9.55 3.28 2.00
C GLU A 60 8.99 3.20 3.40
N PHE A 61 8.74 1.99 3.86
CA PHE A 61 8.15 1.78 5.18
C PHE A 61 8.49 0.39 5.70
N THR A 62 8.30 0.22 7.01
CA THR A 62 8.35 -1.09 7.65
C THR A 62 6.95 -1.42 8.14
N PHE A 63 6.65 -2.72 8.19
CA PHE A 63 5.34 -3.16 8.67
C PHE A 63 5.50 -4.41 9.52
N PRO A 64 6.14 -4.26 10.70
CA PRO A 64 6.42 -5.41 11.55
C PRO A 64 5.17 -5.94 12.24
N ARG A 65 5.32 -7.09 12.88
CA ARG A 65 4.21 -7.75 13.57
C ARG A 65 3.48 -6.84 14.56
N SER A 66 4.21 -5.96 15.23
CA SER A 66 3.61 -4.99 16.15
C SER A 66 2.58 -4.09 15.48
N LYS A 67 2.72 -3.87 14.17
CA LYS A 67 1.80 -3.03 13.41
C LYS A 67 0.67 -3.82 12.76
N TYR A 68 0.91 -5.07 12.35
CA TYR A 68 -0.13 -5.81 11.65
C TYR A 68 -0.91 -6.79 12.53
N SER A 69 -0.44 -7.10 13.74
CA SER A 69 -1.08 -8.13 14.58
C SER A 69 -2.53 -7.82 14.93
N LYS A 70 -2.89 -6.54 14.97
CA LYS A 70 -4.27 -6.12 15.19
C LYS A 70 -5.18 -6.39 14.00
N LEU A 71 -4.60 -6.67 12.83
CA LEU A 71 -5.34 -6.86 11.58
C LEU A 71 -5.44 -8.33 11.20
N ALA A 72 -4.37 -9.09 11.46
CA ALA A 72 -4.29 -10.46 10.96
C ALA A 72 -3.22 -11.24 11.70
N GLY A 73 -3.38 -12.56 11.74
CA GLY A 73 -2.32 -13.44 12.19
C GLY A 73 -1.20 -13.49 11.17
N HIS A 74 -0.09 -14.12 11.55
CA HIS A 74 1.11 -14.19 10.73
C HIS A 74 0.85 -14.78 9.34
N ASP A 75 0.18 -15.94 9.28
CA ASP A 75 -0.02 -16.63 8.00
C ASP A 75 -0.94 -15.83 7.07
N VAL A 76 -1.98 -15.22 7.63
CA VAL A 76 -2.90 -14.38 6.85
C VAL A 76 -2.16 -13.15 6.32
N PHE A 77 -1.33 -12.54 7.16
CA PHE A 77 -0.52 -11.40 6.73
C PHE A 77 0.45 -11.79 5.61
N GLN A 78 1.12 -12.93 5.73
CA GLN A 78 2.06 -13.38 4.71
C GLN A 78 1.37 -13.56 3.35
N ARG A 79 0.19 -14.17 3.34
CA ARG A 79 -0.58 -14.34 2.11
C ARG A 79 -1.01 -13.00 1.50
N ALA A 80 -1.48 -12.09 2.34
CA ALA A 80 -1.88 -10.76 1.88
C ALA A 80 -0.69 -9.98 1.31
N LYS A 81 0.44 -10.03 2.00
CA LYS A 81 1.68 -9.41 1.55
C LYS A 81 2.10 -9.96 0.19
N ASP A 82 2.06 -11.27 0.03
CA ASP A 82 2.46 -11.91 -1.22
C ASP A 82 1.54 -11.49 -2.37
N GLU A 83 0.23 -11.36 -2.13
CA GLU A 83 -0.70 -10.83 -3.13
C GLU A 83 -0.32 -9.42 -3.54
N LEU A 84 0.00 -8.56 -2.57
CA LEU A 84 0.34 -7.18 -2.84
C LEU A 84 1.65 -7.07 -3.64
N ILE A 85 2.61 -7.93 -3.36
CA ILE A 85 3.87 -7.99 -4.12
C ILE A 85 3.60 -8.49 -5.54
N GLU A 86 2.87 -9.58 -5.67
CA GLU A 86 2.59 -10.19 -6.97
C GLU A 86 1.89 -9.22 -7.91
N LYS A 87 0.94 -8.45 -7.37
CA LYS A 87 0.13 -7.54 -8.20
C LYS A 87 0.72 -6.15 -8.33
N GLY A 88 1.91 -5.92 -7.77
CA GLY A 88 2.65 -4.70 -8.03
C GLY A 88 2.30 -3.51 -7.15
N PHE A 89 1.69 -3.72 -5.98
CA PHE A 89 1.38 -2.63 -5.06
C PHE A 89 2.56 -2.29 -4.16
N ILE A 90 3.31 -3.30 -3.75
CA ILE A 90 4.50 -3.10 -2.93
C ILE A 90 5.60 -4.03 -3.42
N ARG A 91 6.82 -3.78 -2.95
CA ARG A 91 7.95 -4.70 -3.14
C ARG A 91 8.84 -4.67 -1.91
N VAL A 92 9.60 -5.72 -1.72
CA VAL A 92 10.58 -5.78 -0.64
C VAL A 92 11.83 -5.07 -1.11
N LYS A 93 12.13 -3.92 -0.51
CA LYS A 93 13.34 -3.19 -0.85
C LYS A 93 14.55 -3.79 -0.16
N GLN A 94 14.38 -4.23 1.09
CA GLN A 94 15.47 -4.84 1.84
C GLN A 94 14.90 -5.92 2.75
N ASN A 95 15.41 -7.14 2.57
CA ASN A 95 15.03 -8.27 3.42
C ASN A 95 16.01 -8.33 4.59
N ASN A 96 15.52 -8.10 5.79
CA ASN A 96 16.32 -8.05 7.00
C ASN A 96 16.10 -9.25 7.91
N ALA A 97 15.53 -10.33 7.40
CA ALA A 97 15.21 -11.50 8.21
C ALA A 97 16.42 -12.04 8.98
N ASN A 98 17.58 -12.09 8.30
CA ASN A 98 18.81 -12.58 8.92
C ASN A 98 19.39 -11.63 9.97
N LEU A 99 18.95 -10.38 9.96
CA LEU A 99 19.41 -9.36 10.90
C LEU A 99 18.43 -9.17 12.06
N ARG A 100 17.36 -9.96 12.10
CA ARG A 100 16.29 -9.84 13.09
C ARG A 100 15.67 -8.45 13.15
N LYS A 101 15.64 -7.78 12.01
CA LYS A 101 15.03 -6.47 11.85
C LYS A 101 13.83 -6.58 10.92
N ALA A 102 12.93 -5.61 11.01
CA ALA A 102 11.81 -5.55 10.07
C ALA A 102 12.30 -5.36 8.65
N ASN A 103 11.67 -6.05 7.70
CA ASN A 103 11.94 -5.82 6.28
C ASN A 103 11.53 -4.41 5.90
N ILE A 104 12.25 -3.85 4.93
CA ILE A 104 11.90 -2.56 4.37
C ILE A 104 11.14 -2.81 3.08
N TYR A 105 9.93 -2.29 3.02
CA TYR A 105 9.08 -2.36 1.83
C TYR A 105 9.04 -1.00 1.17
N GLU A 106 8.68 -0.98 -0.10
CA GLU A 106 8.38 0.29 -0.76
C GLU A 106 7.14 0.12 -1.64
N PHE A 107 6.38 1.19 -1.73
CA PHE A 107 5.20 1.20 -2.61
C PHE A 107 5.64 1.23 -4.07
N SER A 108 4.87 0.57 -4.91
CA SER A 108 5.17 0.42 -6.32
C SER A 108 3.96 0.85 -7.14
N GLU A 109 4.21 1.28 -8.36
CA GLU A 109 3.16 1.56 -9.33
C GLU A 109 3.06 0.47 -10.39
N ALA A 110 3.75 -0.65 -10.21
CA ALA A 110 3.71 -1.77 -11.15
C ALA A 110 2.31 -2.34 -11.33
N TRP A 111 1.40 -2.14 -10.36
CA TRP A 111 0.01 -2.56 -10.47
C TRP A 111 -0.68 -1.96 -11.69
N LYS A 112 -0.21 -0.81 -12.18
CA LYS A 112 -0.82 -0.14 -13.34
C LYS A 112 -0.75 -0.96 -14.61
N THR A 113 0.24 -1.83 -14.71
CA THR A 113 0.43 -2.69 -15.88
C THR A 113 0.02 -4.14 -15.60
N TYR A 114 -0.54 -4.43 -14.44
CA TYR A 114 -0.98 -5.78 -14.10
C TYR A 114 -2.11 -6.23 -15.02
N ILE A 115 -1.97 -7.42 -15.57
CA ILE A 115 -2.99 -8.06 -16.40
C ILE A 115 -3.39 -9.36 -15.70
N PRO A 116 -4.67 -9.55 -15.36
CA PRO A 116 -5.11 -10.80 -14.73
C PRO A 116 -4.92 -11.96 -15.68
N PRO A 117 -4.61 -13.16 -15.15
CA PRO A 117 -4.45 -14.37 -15.97
C PRO A 117 -5.75 -14.80 -16.61
#